data_828b9a373b86e67671f5ba46424b8c41
#
_entry.id   828b9a373b86e67671f5ba46424b8c41
#
_cell.length_a   1.000
_cell.length_b   1.000
_cell.length_c   1.000
_cell.angle_alpha   90.00
_cell.angle_beta   90.00
_cell.angle_gamma   90.00
#
_symmetry.space_group_name_H-M   'P 1'
#
loop_
_entity.id
_entity.type
_entity.pdbx_description
1 polymer ?
#
loop_
_entity_poly.entity_id
_entity_poly.type
_entity_poly.pdbx_seq_one_letter_code
_entity_poly.pdbx_strand_id
1 'polypeptide(L)'
;ALRKRHDFFAEQGCRLSDHGIEEFYAEDYTDAEIKAIFNKVYGGTELSKEEILKFKSAMMIVFGEMDWEKGWTQQFHYGAIRNNNTKMFKLLGPDTGFDSIGEFTTAKAMAKYLDRLNTAGKLTKTILYNLNPCANEVIATMLGNFQDGSVPGKIQFGSGWWFLDQKDGMEKQMNALSVLGLLSRFVGM
;
A
#
# COMPACT_ATOMS: atom_id res chain seq x y z
N ALA A 1 5.78 13.29 -15.87
CA ALA A 1 4.59 13.96 -15.33
C ALA A 1 4.47 13.76 -13.82
N LEU A 2 4.48 12.50 -13.31
CA LEU A 2 4.26 12.16 -11.90
C LEU A 2 5.29 12.85 -10.98
N ARG A 3 6.59 12.72 -11.25
CA ARG A 3 7.66 13.35 -10.46
C ARG A 3 7.45 14.87 -10.32
N LYS A 4 7.08 15.54 -11.40
CA LYS A 4 6.79 16.99 -11.36
C LYS A 4 5.63 17.32 -10.40
N ARG A 5 4.60 16.46 -10.32
CA ARG A 5 3.49 16.64 -9.37
C ARG A 5 3.91 16.35 -7.93
N HIS A 6 4.68 15.30 -7.73
CA HIS A 6 5.23 14.97 -6.42
C HIS A 6 6.13 16.10 -5.88
N ASP A 7 7.02 16.65 -6.72
CA ASP A 7 7.86 17.80 -6.38
C ASP A 7 7.01 19.03 -5.99
N PHE A 8 5.97 19.32 -6.76
CA PHE A 8 5.03 20.40 -6.46
C PHE A 8 4.35 20.21 -5.10
N PHE A 9 3.86 19.01 -4.80
CA PHE A 9 3.27 18.74 -3.48
C PHE A 9 4.29 18.87 -2.35
N ALA A 10 5.53 18.46 -2.57
CA ALA A 10 6.60 18.65 -1.59
C ALA A 10 6.85 20.13 -1.29
N GLU A 11 6.83 21.00 -2.31
CA GLU A 11 6.94 22.45 -2.19
C GLU A 11 5.76 23.06 -1.42
N GLN A 12 4.55 22.47 -1.56
CA GLN A 12 3.36 22.88 -0.80
C GLN A 12 3.34 22.36 0.65
N GLY A 13 4.36 21.63 1.08
CA GLY A 13 4.50 21.16 2.45
C GLY A 13 4.03 19.75 2.69
N CYS A 14 3.66 18.97 1.68
CA CYS A 14 3.34 17.55 1.84
C CYS A 14 4.55 16.77 2.38
N ARG A 15 4.28 15.78 3.24
CA ARG A 15 5.30 14.96 3.90
C ARG A 15 4.96 13.48 3.89
N LEU A 16 3.84 13.10 3.29
CA LEU A 16 3.41 11.72 3.17
C LEU A 16 2.63 11.51 1.87
N SER A 17 2.60 10.27 1.42
CA SER A 17 1.73 9.75 0.36
C SER A 17 0.75 8.74 0.94
N ASP A 18 -0.36 8.52 0.26
CA ASP A 18 -1.33 7.50 0.60
C ASP A 18 -1.82 6.77 -0.64
N HIS A 19 -1.88 5.44 -0.54
CA HIS A 19 -2.23 4.56 -1.65
C HIS A 19 -3.35 3.61 -1.23
N GLY A 20 -4.54 3.77 -1.83
CA GLY A 20 -5.62 2.79 -1.76
C GLY A 20 -5.38 1.69 -2.80
N ILE A 21 -5.09 0.47 -2.36
CA ILE A 21 -4.84 -0.69 -3.23
C ILE A 21 -5.67 -1.89 -2.78
N GLU A 22 -6.00 -2.78 -3.71
CA GLU A 22 -6.68 -4.04 -3.37
C GLU A 22 -5.72 -4.96 -2.62
N GLU A 23 -4.53 -5.15 -3.19
CA GLU A 23 -3.45 -5.98 -2.67
C GLU A 23 -2.08 -5.38 -3.04
N PHE A 24 -1.00 -5.90 -2.45
CA PHE A 24 0.35 -5.52 -2.86
C PHE A 24 0.72 -6.12 -4.21
N TYR A 25 1.31 -5.30 -5.06
CA TYR A 25 1.80 -5.70 -6.39
C TYR A 25 3.32 -5.74 -6.36
N ALA A 26 3.91 -6.89 -6.70
CA ALA A 26 5.36 -7.08 -6.67
C ALA A 26 5.84 -8.07 -7.76
N GLU A 27 5.26 -7.96 -8.95
CA GLU A 27 5.71 -8.73 -10.10
C GLU A 27 7.11 -8.30 -10.54
N ASP A 28 7.85 -9.26 -11.11
CA ASP A 28 9.12 -8.95 -11.74
C ASP A 28 8.90 -8.32 -13.11
N TYR A 29 9.70 -7.33 -13.41
CA TYR A 29 9.62 -6.59 -14.67
C TYR A 29 10.98 -6.01 -15.04
N THR A 30 11.13 -5.68 -16.30
CA THR A 30 12.25 -4.87 -16.85
C THR A 30 11.73 -3.51 -17.29
N ASP A 31 12.60 -2.51 -17.32
CA ASP A 31 12.25 -1.17 -17.80
C ASP A 31 11.76 -1.18 -19.26
N ALA A 32 12.31 -2.10 -20.07
CA ALA A 32 11.87 -2.27 -21.46
C ALA A 32 10.43 -2.76 -21.55
N GLU A 33 10.03 -3.73 -20.69
CA GLU A 33 8.64 -4.21 -20.60
C GLU A 33 7.70 -3.09 -20.17
N ILE A 34 8.05 -2.33 -19.12
CA ILE A 34 7.21 -1.23 -18.64
C ILE A 34 7.01 -0.16 -19.71
N LYS A 35 8.07 0.18 -20.43
CA LYS A 35 7.98 1.12 -21.57
C LYS A 35 7.08 0.60 -22.69
N ALA A 36 7.19 -0.68 -23.01
CA ALA A 36 6.34 -1.32 -24.03
C ALA A 36 4.87 -1.33 -23.60
N ILE A 37 4.58 -1.71 -22.34
CA ILE A 37 3.25 -1.70 -21.75
C ILE A 37 2.65 -0.29 -21.78
N PHE A 38 3.42 0.72 -21.36
CA PHE A 38 2.97 2.11 -21.40
C PHE A 38 2.61 2.56 -22.83
N ASN A 39 3.48 2.27 -23.81
CA ASN A 39 3.22 2.64 -25.21
C ASN A 39 1.98 1.93 -25.77
N LYS A 40 1.74 0.68 -25.35
CA LYS A 40 0.59 -0.12 -25.74
C LYS A 40 -0.74 0.55 -25.27
N VAL A 41 -0.80 0.96 -24.00
CA VAL A 41 -1.97 1.68 -23.45
C VAL A 41 -2.12 3.05 -24.10
N TYR A 42 -1.02 3.78 -24.24
CA TYR A 42 -1.04 5.10 -24.87
C TYR A 42 -1.54 5.05 -26.33
N GLY A 43 -1.28 3.94 -27.02
CA GLY A 43 -1.81 3.65 -28.36
C GLY A 43 -3.25 3.11 -28.37
N GLY A 44 -3.93 3.00 -27.23
CA GLY A 44 -5.34 2.55 -27.12
C GLY A 44 -5.51 1.03 -27.15
N THR A 45 -4.46 0.25 -26.94
CA THR A 45 -4.53 -1.21 -26.91
C THR A 45 -4.76 -1.71 -25.48
N GLU A 46 -5.65 -2.68 -25.32
CA GLU A 46 -5.91 -3.32 -24.04
C GLU A 46 -4.70 -4.12 -23.53
N LEU A 47 -4.52 -4.12 -22.22
CA LEU A 47 -3.48 -4.89 -21.54
C LEU A 47 -3.97 -6.25 -21.08
N SER A 48 -3.08 -7.23 -21.06
CA SER A 48 -3.29 -8.48 -20.32
C SER A 48 -3.26 -8.24 -18.81
N LYS A 49 -3.79 -9.18 -18.02
CA LYS A 49 -3.70 -9.13 -16.55
C LYS A 49 -2.26 -9.06 -16.06
N GLU A 50 -1.36 -9.82 -16.68
CA GLU A 50 0.08 -9.82 -16.34
C GLU A 50 0.71 -8.45 -16.59
N GLU A 51 0.43 -7.85 -17.75
CA GLU A 51 0.92 -6.50 -18.06
C GLU A 51 0.43 -5.45 -17.07
N ILE A 52 -0.84 -5.53 -16.67
CA ILE A 52 -1.42 -4.64 -15.65
C ILE A 52 -0.67 -4.80 -14.31
N LEU A 53 -0.44 -6.04 -13.86
CA LEU A 53 0.24 -6.31 -12.60
C LEU A 53 1.70 -5.85 -12.64
N LYS A 54 2.43 -6.09 -13.74
CA LYS A 54 3.80 -5.59 -13.93
C LYS A 54 3.85 -4.06 -13.88
N PHE A 55 2.92 -3.39 -14.56
CA PHE A 55 2.86 -1.93 -14.56
C PHE A 55 2.54 -1.36 -13.18
N LYS A 56 1.55 -1.91 -12.48
CA LYS A 56 1.23 -1.54 -11.09
C LYS A 56 2.44 -1.74 -10.17
N SER A 57 3.14 -2.87 -10.29
CA SER A 57 4.33 -3.18 -9.50
C SER A 57 5.45 -2.16 -9.73
N ALA A 58 5.70 -1.81 -11.00
CA ALA A 58 6.68 -0.77 -11.34
C ALA A 58 6.31 0.59 -10.77
N MET A 59 5.04 0.98 -10.88
CA MET A 59 4.57 2.27 -10.36
C MET A 59 4.68 2.34 -8.85
N MET A 60 4.36 1.29 -8.11
CA MET A 60 4.54 1.26 -6.64
C MET A 60 6.00 1.49 -6.25
N ILE A 61 6.95 0.85 -6.93
CA ILE A 61 8.39 1.06 -6.67
C ILE A 61 8.80 2.51 -6.97
N VAL A 62 8.36 3.06 -8.10
CA VAL A 62 8.64 4.47 -8.47
C VAL A 62 8.10 5.44 -7.42
N PHE A 63 6.89 5.23 -6.90
CA PHE A 63 6.32 6.06 -5.85
C PHE A 63 7.10 5.95 -4.55
N GLY A 64 7.44 4.73 -4.12
CA GLY A 64 8.27 4.51 -2.92
C GLY A 64 9.65 5.18 -3.01
N GLU A 65 10.29 5.14 -4.19
CA GLU A 65 11.56 5.85 -4.42
C GLU A 65 11.39 7.36 -4.38
N MET A 66 10.31 7.90 -4.96
CA MET A 66 10.02 9.33 -4.92
C MET A 66 9.75 9.82 -3.50
N ASP A 67 9.05 9.03 -2.69
CA ASP A 67 8.81 9.32 -1.27
C ASP A 67 10.12 9.30 -0.47
N TRP A 68 10.96 8.29 -0.71
CA TRP A 68 12.28 8.22 -0.08
C TRP A 68 13.15 9.44 -0.41
N GLU A 69 13.20 9.87 -1.67
CA GLU A 69 13.96 11.05 -2.11
C GLU A 69 13.55 12.34 -1.37
N LYS A 70 12.29 12.45 -0.97
CA LYS A 70 11.75 13.60 -0.23
C LYS A 70 11.70 13.38 1.29
N GLY A 71 12.07 12.20 1.77
CA GLY A 71 11.95 11.82 3.18
C GLY A 71 10.50 11.73 3.66
N TRP A 72 9.56 11.47 2.74
CA TRP A 72 8.15 11.31 3.05
C TRP A 72 7.87 9.97 3.72
N THR A 73 6.71 9.88 4.37
CA THR A 73 6.14 8.62 4.83
C THR A 73 5.17 8.11 3.78
N GLN A 74 5.31 6.86 3.36
CA GLN A 74 4.32 6.21 2.50
C GLN A 74 3.26 5.49 3.33
N GLN A 75 1.99 5.56 2.92
CA GLN A 75 0.89 4.86 3.55
C GLN A 75 0.19 3.95 2.53
N PHE A 76 -0.24 2.78 3.00
CA PHE A 76 -1.00 1.83 2.19
C PHE A 76 -2.29 1.43 2.91
N HIS A 77 -3.42 1.78 2.31
CA HIS A 77 -4.73 1.29 2.67
C HIS A 77 -5.10 0.14 1.73
N TYR A 78 -5.17 -1.10 2.22
CA TYR A 78 -5.39 -2.25 1.36
C TYR A 78 -6.41 -3.24 1.90
N GLY A 79 -6.95 -4.08 1.00
CA GLY A 79 -7.77 -5.22 1.36
C GLY A 79 -9.27 -5.04 1.11
N ALA A 80 -9.70 -4.03 0.36
CA ALA A 80 -11.10 -3.86 -0.02
C ALA A 80 -11.43 -4.54 -1.34
N ILE A 81 -12.55 -5.27 -1.39
CA ILE A 81 -13.22 -5.63 -2.64
C ILE A 81 -14.25 -4.55 -2.93
N ARG A 82 -14.09 -3.89 -4.07
CA ARG A 82 -14.89 -2.72 -4.44
C ARG A 82 -16.05 -3.08 -5.35
N ASN A 83 -17.17 -2.36 -5.18
CA ASN A 83 -18.31 -2.38 -6.10
C ASN A 83 -18.90 -3.79 -6.31
N ASN A 84 -19.08 -4.53 -5.23
CA ASN A 84 -19.52 -5.94 -5.27
C ASN A 84 -20.91 -6.16 -5.86
N ASN A 85 -21.75 -5.11 -5.87
CA ASN A 85 -23.11 -5.18 -6.42
C ASN A 85 -23.18 -4.46 -7.77
N THR A 86 -23.02 -5.19 -8.86
CA THR A 86 -23.05 -4.64 -10.24
C THR A 86 -24.33 -3.88 -10.56
N LYS A 87 -25.49 -4.33 -10.05
CA LYS A 87 -26.78 -3.64 -10.27
C LYS A 87 -26.77 -2.25 -9.63
N MET A 88 -26.30 -2.17 -8.39
CA MET A 88 -26.26 -0.90 -7.66
C MET A 88 -25.15 0.01 -8.18
N PHE A 89 -24.03 -0.55 -8.59
CA PHE A 89 -22.96 0.22 -9.24
C PHE A 89 -23.46 0.91 -10.53
N LYS A 90 -24.25 0.21 -11.35
CA LYS A 90 -24.85 0.79 -12.55
C LYS A 90 -25.89 1.87 -12.23
N LEU A 91 -26.57 1.75 -11.10
CA LEU A 91 -27.62 2.70 -10.68
C LEU A 91 -27.06 3.94 -9.98
N LEU A 92 -26.11 3.76 -9.08
CA LEU A 92 -25.66 4.78 -8.15
C LEU A 92 -24.19 5.23 -8.38
N GLY A 93 -23.41 4.48 -9.15
CA GLY A 93 -21.99 4.73 -9.34
C GLY A 93 -21.10 4.10 -8.24
N PRO A 94 -19.80 4.45 -8.25
CA PRO A 94 -18.83 3.98 -7.25
C PRO A 94 -19.04 4.66 -5.89
N ASP A 95 -18.42 4.07 -4.86
CA ASP A 95 -18.34 4.62 -3.49
C ASP A 95 -19.72 4.86 -2.81
N THR A 96 -20.67 4.00 -3.11
CA THR A 96 -22.04 4.08 -2.61
C THR A 96 -22.42 2.99 -1.60
N GLY A 97 -21.41 2.39 -0.92
CA GLY A 97 -21.63 1.46 0.18
C GLY A 97 -21.68 -0.01 -0.20
N PHE A 98 -21.23 -0.39 -1.39
CA PHE A 98 -21.26 -1.78 -1.89
C PHE A 98 -19.86 -2.40 -1.96
N ASP A 99 -19.04 -2.13 -0.96
CA ASP A 99 -17.69 -2.66 -0.79
C ASP A 99 -17.66 -3.65 0.39
N SER A 100 -16.66 -4.51 0.43
CA SER A 100 -16.47 -5.47 1.53
C SER A 100 -14.99 -5.74 1.82
N ILE A 101 -14.74 -6.40 2.96
CA ILE A 101 -13.43 -6.94 3.28
C ILE A 101 -13.05 -7.99 2.23
N GLY A 102 -11.84 -7.87 1.69
CA GLY A 102 -11.26 -8.83 0.77
C GLY A 102 -10.38 -9.86 1.48
N GLU A 103 -10.28 -11.04 0.88
CA GLU A 103 -9.34 -12.08 1.27
C GLU A 103 -8.25 -12.18 0.20
N PHE A 104 -7.14 -11.46 0.42
CA PHE A 104 -6.02 -11.40 -0.50
C PHE A 104 -4.78 -12.05 0.10
N THR A 105 -4.04 -12.82 -0.70
CA THR A 105 -2.77 -13.43 -0.28
C THR A 105 -1.63 -12.44 -0.48
N THR A 106 -1.57 -11.40 0.35
CA THR A 106 -0.67 -10.25 0.14
C THR A 106 0.71 -10.39 0.80
N ALA A 107 0.90 -11.28 1.76
CA ALA A 107 2.13 -11.34 2.56
C ALA A 107 3.41 -11.46 1.72
N LYS A 108 3.44 -12.34 0.73
CA LYS A 108 4.62 -12.53 -0.14
C LYS A 108 4.90 -11.30 -1.02
N ALA A 109 3.85 -10.72 -1.59
CA ALA A 109 3.99 -9.54 -2.44
C ALA A 109 4.41 -8.32 -1.61
N MET A 110 3.85 -8.16 -0.41
CA MET A 110 4.24 -7.12 0.55
C MET A 110 5.72 -7.25 0.94
N ALA A 111 6.16 -8.46 1.33
CA ALA A 111 7.55 -8.72 1.65
C ALA A 111 8.47 -8.36 0.48
N LYS A 112 8.14 -8.80 -0.73
CA LYS A 112 8.94 -8.54 -1.93
C LYS A 112 9.01 -7.05 -2.28
N TYR A 113 7.91 -6.32 -2.11
CA TYR A 113 7.87 -4.86 -2.30
C TYR A 113 8.79 -4.14 -1.31
N LEU A 114 8.62 -4.43 -0.02
CA LEU A 114 9.42 -3.80 1.05
C LEU A 114 10.91 -4.16 0.92
N ASP A 115 11.21 -5.43 0.64
CA ASP A 115 12.57 -5.92 0.47
C ASP A 115 13.28 -5.27 -0.73
N ARG A 116 12.58 -5.10 -1.84
CA ARG A 116 13.15 -4.44 -3.02
C ARG A 116 13.60 -3.01 -2.73
N LEU A 117 12.78 -2.23 -2.03
CA LEU A 117 13.13 -0.88 -1.60
C LEU A 117 14.22 -0.90 -0.53
N ASN A 118 14.14 -1.83 0.42
CA ASN A 118 15.11 -1.96 1.50
C ASN A 118 16.50 -2.34 0.99
N THR A 119 16.60 -3.32 0.11
CA THR A 119 17.86 -3.75 -0.54
C THR A 119 18.49 -2.63 -1.38
N ALA A 120 17.67 -1.78 -2.00
CA ALA A 120 18.13 -0.59 -2.71
C ALA A 120 18.52 0.58 -1.78
N GLY A 121 18.34 0.45 -0.45
CA GLY A 121 18.54 1.54 0.50
C GLY A 121 17.52 2.68 0.38
N LYS A 122 16.36 2.39 -0.19
CA LYS A 122 15.32 3.38 -0.49
C LYS A 122 13.99 3.14 0.23
N LEU A 123 13.96 2.24 1.22
CA LEU A 123 12.77 2.04 2.03
C LEU A 123 12.58 3.21 2.99
N THR A 124 11.52 3.99 2.78
CA THR A 124 11.15 5.09 3.66
C THR A 124 10.25 4.62 4.81
N LYS A 125 9.91 5.53 5.72
CA LYS A 125 8.89 5.27 6.77
C LYS A 125 7.59 4.81 6.09
N THR A 126 7.02 3.72 6.59
CA THR A 126 5.86 3.09 5.96
C THR A 126 4.79 2.78 7.01
N ILE A 127 3.53 3.08 6.69
CA ILE A 127 2.38 2.76 7.52
C ILE A 127 1.46 1.83 6.71
N LEU A 128 1.09 0.71 7.31
CA LEU A 128 0.23 -0.31 6.70
C LEU A 128 -1.14 -0.33 7.39
N TYR A 129 -2.21 -0.16 6.62
CA TYR A 129 -3.59 -0.25 7.07
C TYR A 129 -4.29 -1.39 6.34
N ASN A 130 -4.71 -2.42 7.08
CA ASN A 130 -5.49 -3.54 6.53
C ASN A 130 -6.97 -3.42 6.86
N LEU A 131 -7.80 -4.12 6.09
CA LEU A 131 -9.24 -4.27 6.37
C LEU A 131 -9.61 -5.64 6.90
N ASN A 132 -8.84 -6.68 6.57
CA ASN A 132 -9.13 -8.03 7.03
C ASN A 132 -8.46 -8.30 8.38
N PRO A 133 -9.20 -8.49 9.48
CA PRO A 133 -8.62 -8.75 10.79
C PRO A 133 -7.78 -10.03 10.83
N CYS A 134 -8.02 -11.01 9.93
CA CYS A 134 -7.19 -12.22 9.83
C CYS A 134 -5.75 -11.92 9.37
N ALA A 135 -5.48 -10.73 8.83
CA ALA A 135 -4.15 -10.30 8.43
C ALA A 135 -3.38 -9.53 9.53
N ASN A 136 -3.96 -9.31 10.71
CA ASN A 136 -3.32 -8.51 11.75
C ASN A 136 -1.96 -9.07 12.17
N GLU A 137 -1.87 -10.36 12.46
CA GLU A 137 -0.61 -11.02 12.85
C GLU A 137 0.37 -11.13 11.67
N VAL A 138 -0.16 -11.28 10.46
CA VAL A 138 0.65 -11.28 9.23
C VAL A 138 1.40 -9.95 9.10
N ILE A 139 0.70 -8.84 9.29
CA ILE A 139 1.30 -7.51 9.21
C ILE A 139 2.22 -7.26 10.41
N ALA A 140 1.76 -7.53 11.62
CA ALA A 140 2.55 -7.31 12.83
C ALA A 140 3.92 -8.02 12.75
N THR A 141 3.94 -9.26 12.24
CA THR A 141 5.20 -10.00 12.01
C THR A 141 6.01 -9.42 10.84
N MET A 142 5.37 -8.93 9.80
CA MET A 142 6.04 -8.29 8.66
C MET A 142 6.78 -7.01 9.07
N LEU A 143 6.16 -6.18 9.90
CA LEU A 143 6.74 -4.93 10.39
C LEU A 143 8.12 -5.15 11.06
N GLY A 144 8.27 -6.25 11.80
CA GLY A 144 9.50 -6.58 12.51
C GLY A 144 10.70 -6.83 11.59
N ASN A 145 10.47 -7.27 10.36
CA ASN A 145 11.53 -7.63 9.42
C ASN A 145 12.29 -6.42 8.85
N PHE A 146 11.70 -5.24 8.91
CA PHE A 146 12.23 -4.04 8.23
C PHE A 146 12.52 -2.87 9.18
N GLN A 147 12.65 -3.15 10.48
CA GLN A 147 13.13 -2.18 11.47
C GLN A 147 14.65 -2.14 11.40
N ASP A 148 15.25 -1.02 11.06
CA ASP A 148 16.70 -0.87 10.88
C ASP A 148 17.38 0.03 11.92
N GLY A 149 16.61 0.52 12.89
CA GLY A 149 17.10 1.40 13.93
C GLY A 149 17.31 2.86 13.52
N SER A 150 17.12 3.22 12.25
CA SER A 150 17.26 4.61 11.78
C SER A 150 16.23 5.55 12.40
N VAL A 151 14.99 5.07 12.53
CA VAL A 151 13.92 5.75 13.25
C VAL A 151 13.08 4.74 14.03
N PRO A 152 12.64 5.05 15.26
CA PRO A 152 11.75 4.15 16.02
C PRO A 152 10.43 3.93 15.28
N GLY A 153 10.11 2.65 15.00
CA GLY A 153 8.89 2.30 14.26
C GLY A 153 8.91 2.74 12.81
N LYS A 154 10.01 2.52 12.11
CA LYS A 154 10.17 2.85 10.68
C LYS A 154 9.05 2.26 9.83
N ILE A 155 8.71 1.02 10.06
CA ILE A 155 7.53 0.38 9.49
C ILE A 155 6.50 0.26 10.59
N GLN A 156 5.29 0.74 10.36
CA GLN A 156 4.28 0.87 11.41
C GLN A 156 2.93 0.31 10.96
N PHE A 157 2.16 -0.13 11.95
CA PHE A 157 0.78 -0.52 11.77
C PHE A 157 -0.10 0.72 11.97
N GLY A 158 -0.96 1.02 11.00
CA GLY A 158 -1.95 2.08 11.15
C GLY A 158 -3.14 1.62 12.02
N SER A 159 -3.88 2.59 12.55
CA SER A 159 -5.07 2.33 13.36
C SER A 159 -6.17 1.59 12.60
N GLY A 160 -7.17 1.14 13.33
CA GLY A 160 -8.40 0.60 12.74
C GLY A 160 -8.94 1.59 11.70
N TRP A 161 -9.20 1.08 10.52
CA TRP A 161 -9.68 1.85 9.39
C TRP A 161 -10.91 1.18 8.80
N TRP A 162 -11.92 1.95 8.43
CA TRP A 162 -13.14 1.53 7.78
C TRP A 162 -13.84 0.38 8.51
N PHE A 163 -13.82 -0.86 8.00
CA PHE A 163 -14.47 -2.01 8.65
C PHE A 163 -13.81 -2.46 9.97
N LEU A 164 -12.57 -2.06 10.23
CA LEU A 164 -11.88 -2.28 11.50
C LEU A 164 -11.93 -1.08 12.45
N ASP A 165 -12.51 0.05 12.03
CA ASP A 165 -12.70 1.24 12.85
C ASP A 165 -13.88 1.05 13.81
N GLN A 166 -13.70 0.13 14.73
CA GLN A 166 -14.64 -0.21 15.81
C GLN A 166 -13.84 -0.84 16.96
N LYS A 167 -14.41 -0.81 18.17
CA LYS A 167 -13.72 -1.19 19.41
C LYS A 167 -12.94 -2.52 19.28
N ASP A 168 -13.63 -3.59 18.90
CA ASP A 168 -13.05 -4.93 18.82
C ASP A 168 -11.92 -5.02 17.77
N GLY A 169 -12.10 -4.36 16.62
CA GLY A 169 -11.09 -4.29 15.55
C GLY A 169 -9.83 -3.56 16.01
N MET A 170 -9.97 -2.41 16.64
CA MET A 170 -8.86 -1.62 17.15
C MET A 170 -8.10 -2.34 18.26
N GLU A 171 -8.80 -2.94 19.21
CA GLU A 171 -8.19 -3.73 20.29
C GLU A 171 -7.37 -4.91 19.74
N LYS A 172 -7.91 -5.65 18.76
CA LYS A 172 -7.21 -6.75 18.12
C LYS A 172 -5.94 -6.29 17.38
N GLN A 173 -6.01 -5.15 16.69
CA GLN A 173 -4.83 -4.61 16.00
C GLN A 173 -3.72 -4.21 16.99
N MET A 174 -4.08 -3.51 18.07
CA MET A 174 -3.11 -3.14 19.12
C MET A 174 -2.50 -4.36 19.77
N ASN A 175 -3.29 -5.39 20.06
CA ASN A 175 -2.81 -6.65 20.63
C ASN A 175 -1.83 -7.35 19.69
N ALA A 176 -2.15 -7.46 18.39
CA ALA A 176 -1.26 -8.04 17.40
C ALA A 176 0.06 -7.26 17.27
N LEU A 177 -0.02 -5.92 17.22
CA LEU A 177 1.18 -5.07 17.17
C LEU A 177 2.07 -5.22 18.40
N SER A 178 1.48 -5.32 19.59
CA SER A 178 2.22 -5.38 20.86
C SER A 178 3.15 -6.60 20.99
N VAL A 179 2.95 -7.62 20.15
CA VAL A 179 3.79 -8.83 20.15
C VAL A 179 5.20 -8.56 19.61
N LEU A 180 5.34 -7.75 18.55
CA LEU A 180 6.59 -7.53 17.84
C LEU A 180 6.91 -6.07 17.53
N GLY A 181 5.95 -5.18 17.69
CA GLY A 181 6.10 -3.78 17.34
C GLY A 181 6.16 -2.84 18.55
N LEU A 182 6.41 -1.59 18.28
CA LEU A 182 6.41 -0.53 19.28
C LEU A 182 5.00 0.06 19.43
N LEU A 183 4.23 -0.39 20.40
CA LEU A 183 2.88 0.12 20.66
C LEU A 183 2.87 1.65 20.86
N SER A 184 3.93 2.21 21.45
CA SER A 184 4.10 3.67 21.61
C SER A 184 4.25 4.44 20.30
N ARG A 185 4.39 3.74 19.18
CA ARG A 185 4.47 4.31 17.84
C ARG A 185 3.27 3.95 16.97
N PHE A 186 2.25 3.33 17.56
CA PHE A 186 1.00 3.07 16.87
C PHE A 186 0.39 4.40 16.39
N VAL A 187 0.05 4.46 15.11
CA VAL A 187 -0.45 5.69 14.49
C VAL A 187 -1.96 5.71 14.57
N GLY A 188 -2.51 6.61 15.39
CA GLY A 188 -3.92 6.94 15.38
C GLY A 188 -4.28 7.81 14.16
N MET A 189 -5.47 7.61 13.61
CA MET A 189 -6.07 8.53 12.64
C MET A 189 -6.97 9.53 13.33
#